data_0289de2f9a6ce08fcb2c5ddf59506f99
#
_entry.id   0289de2f9a6ce08fcb2c5ddf59506f99
#
_cell.length_a   1.000
_cell.length_b   1.000
_cell.length_c   1.000
_cell.angle_alpha   90.00
_cell.angle_beta   90.00
_cell.angle_gamma   90.00
#
_symmetry.space_group_name_H-M   'P 1'
#
loop_
_entity.id
_entity.type
_entity.pdbx_description
1 polymer ?
#
loop_
_entity_poly.entity_id
_entity_poly.type
_entity_poly.pdbx_seq_one_letter_code
_entity_poly.pdbx_strand_id
1 'polypeptide(L)'
;PIIQTQAGDVSAFVPTNVISFTDGQIFLETDLFNAGIRPAINAGLSVSRVGGAAQTKIIKKLGGGVRLALAQYRELAAFSQFASDLDEATRKQLERGQRATELMKQKQYSPLSVADMAFSLYAVNEGYLDDVDVVKVGDYEAALHDYAKSNASELLDTINTSGDFSDAVSYTHLTLPTTD
;
A
#
# COMPACT_ATOMS: atom_id res chain seq x y z
N PRO A 1 -19.26 5.13 12.41
CA PRO A 1 -18.92 5.30 13.83
C PRO A 1 -17.46 4.93 14.10
N ILE A 2 -16.87 5.51 15.14
CA ILE A 2 -15.57 5.12 15.66
C ILE A 2 -15.83 4.39 16.97
N ILE A 3 -15.24 3.20 17.12
CA ILE A 3 -15.45 2.36 18.30
C ILE A 3 -14.09 1.99 18.86
N GLN A 4 -13.99 2.11 20.18
CA GLN A 4 -12.81 1.67 20.91
C GLN A 4 -12.97 0.20 21.29
N THR A 5 -11.96 -0.62 20.98
CA THR A 5 -11.85 -1.99 21.48
C THR A 5 -11.11 -1.97 22.82
N GLN A 6 -11.54 -2.80 23.76
CA GLN A 6 -10.80 -3.00 25.01
C GLN A 6 -9.73 -4.07 24.80
N ALA A 7 -8.46 -3.71 25.02
CA ALA A 7 -7.32 -4.59 24.82
C ALA A 7 -7.25 -5.27 23.43
N GLY A 8 -7.79 -4.61 22.39
CA GLY A 8 -7.80 -5.16 21.03
C GLY A 8 -8.86 -6.25 20.80
N ASP A 9 -9.75 -6.52 21.76
CA ASP A 9 -10.78 -7.55 21.62
C ASP A 9 -11.90 -7.10 20.67
N VAL A 10 -11.85 -7.61 19.44
CA VAL A 10 -12.87 -7.40 18.40
C VAL A 10 -14.05 -8.36 18.52
N SER A 11 -13.93 -9.41 19.35
CA SER A 11 -14.97 -10.41 19.57
C SER A 11 -15.97 -10.00 20.64
N ALA A 12 -15.71 -8.93 21.37
CA ALA A 12 -16.62 -8.36 22.36
C ALA A 12 -17.97 -7.97 21.74
N PHE A 13 -18.99 -7.90 22.57
CA PHE A 13 -20.39 -7.70 22.14
C PHE A 13 -20.59 -6.45 21.26
N VAL A 14 -20.02 -5.32 21.65
CA VAL A 14 -20.20 -4.05 20.91
C VAL A 14 -19.50 -4.08 19.54
N PRO A 15 -18.19 -4.40 19.43
CA PRO A 15 -17.53 -4.53 18.14
C PRO A 15 -18.22 -5.52 17.20
N THR A 16 -18.58 -6.70 17.71
CA THR A 16 -19.24 -7.76 16.90
C THR A 16 -20.55 -7.28 16.33
N ASN A 17 -21.40 -6.63 17.14
CA ASN A 17 -22.67 -6.10 16.64
C ASN A 17 -22.47 -5.02 15.59
N VAL A 18 -21.52 -4.10 15.80
CA VAL A 18 -21.25 -3.03 14.83
C VAL A 18 -20.73 -3.57 13.50
N ILE A 19 -19.81 -4.53 13.54
CA ILE A 19 -19.30 -5.21 12.33
C ILE A 19 -20.47 -5.89 11.57
N SER A 20 -21.45 -6.43 12.28
CA SER A 20 -22.55 -7.16 11.65
C SER A 20 -23.48 -6.29 10.82
N PHE A 21 -23.68 -5.03 11.18
CA PHE A 21 -24.59 -4.11 10.48
C PHE A 21 -23.89 -2.99 9.68
N THR A 22 -22.58 -2.94 9.67
CA THR A 22 -21.80 -2.04 8.82
C THR A 22 -21.29 -2.74 7.56
N ASP A 23 -20.98 -1.96 6.52
CA ASP A 23 -20.45 -2.47 5.24
C ASP A 23 -18.94 -2.72 5.25
N GLY A 24 -18.35 -2.75 6.41
CA GLY A 24 -16.94 -3.02 6.60
C GLY A 24 -16.37 -2.28 7.81
N GLN A 25 -15.11 -2.54 8.09
CA GLN A 25 -14.37 -1.92 9.18
C GLN A 25 -12.92 -1.64 8.76
N ILE A 26 -12.36 -0.59 9.31
CA ILE A 26 -10.92 -0.34 9.32
C ILE A 26 -10.45 -0.58 10.75
N PHE A 27 -9.56 -1.57 10.92
CA PHE A 27 -9.03 -1.98 12.21
C PHE A 27 -7.65 -1.36 12.44
N LEU A 28 -7.50 -0.61 13.54
CA LEU A 28 -6.23 0.00 13.94
C LEU A 28 -5.61 -0.79 15.09
N GLU A 29 -4.33 -1.10 14.99
CA GLU A 29 -3.57 -1.85 15.98
C GLU A 29 -2.52 -0.98 16.68
N THR A 30 -2.47 -1.12 18.01
CA THR A 30 -1.49 -0.42 18.84
C THR A 30 -0.05 -0.86 18.51
N ASP A 31 0.15 -2.13 18.24
CA ASP A 31 1.49 -2.68 17.92
C ASP A 31 2.04 -2.11 16.61
N LEU A 32 1.20 -1.98 15.59
CA LEU A 32 1.58 -1.31 14.34
C LEU A 32 1.92 0.17 14.56
N PHE A 33 1.13 0.85 15.40
CA PHE A 33 1.39 2.24 15.75
C PHE A 33 2.73 2.41 16.46
N ASN A 34 3.03 1.56 17.43
CA ASN A 34 4.28 1.56 18.18
C ASN A 34 5.49 1.19 17.30
N ALA A 35 5.28 0.32 16.30
CA ALA A 35 6.27 -0.01 15.27
C ALA A 35 6.50 1.11 14.25
N GLY A 36 5.81 2.27 14.39
CA GLY A 36 5.96 3.41 13.48
C GLY A 36 5.20 3.28 12.16
N ILE A 37 4.32 2.29 12.02
CA ILE A 37 3.45 2.13 10.85
C ILE A 37 2.23 3.04 11.05
N ARG A 38 2.14 4.09 10.25
CA ARG A 38 1.06 5.09 10.31
C ARG A 38 0.53 5.40 8.92
N PRO A 39 -0.76 5.22 8.69
CA PRO A 39 -1.79 4.77 9.64
C PRO A 39 -1.58 3.31 10.09
N ALA A 40 -1.91 3.03 11.35
CA ALA A 40 -1.70 1.73 11.99
C ALA A 40 -2.79 0.71 11.58
N ILE A 41 -3.08 0.61 10.30
CA ILE A 41 -4.16 -0.20 9.75
C ILE A 41 -3.72 -1.66 9.61
N ASN A 42 -4.43 -2.56 10.28
CA ASN A 42 -4.31 -3.99 10.03
C ASN A 42 -5.13 -4.36 8.78
N ALA A 43 -4.45 -4.56 7.65
CA ALA A 43 -5.09 -4.90 6.39
C ALA A 43 -5.69 -6.34 6.36
N GLY A 44 -5.29 -7.21 7.29
CA GLY A 44 -5.84 -8.56 7.42
C GLY A 44 -7.20 -8.58 8.11
N LEU A 45 -7.38 -7.73 9.13
CA LEU A 45 -8.63 -7.60 9.90
C LEU A 45 -9.58 -6.55 9.33
N SER A 46 -9.07 -5.66 8.48
CA SER A 46 -9.89 -4.64 7.81
C SER A 46 -10.60 -5.24 6.62
N VAL A 47 -11.90 -4.99 6.51
CA VAL A 47 -12.76 -5.55 5.47
C VAL A 47 -13.66 -4.48 4.88
N SER A 48 -13.87 -4.52 3.57
CA SER A 48 -14.92 -3.77 2.88
C SER A 48 -15.83 -4.74 2.13
N ARG A 49 -17.13 -4.70 2.39
CA ARG A 49 -18.11 -5.53 1.67
C ARG A 49 -18.32 -5.07 0.25
N VAL A 50 -18.22 -3.76 0.00
CA VAL A 50 -18.27 -3.19 -1.35
C VAL A 50 -16.98 -3.49 -2.11
N GLY A 51 -15.83 -3.37 -1.43
CA GLY A 51 -14.52 -3.79 -1.92
C GLY A 51 -14.17 -3.18 -3.26
N GLY A 52 -13.70 -4.02 -4.17
CA GLY A 52 -13.24 -3.60 -5.49
C GLY A 52 -14.30 -2.97 -6.40
N ALA A 53 -15.59 -3.07 -6.07
CA ALA A 53 -16.65 -2.40 -6.83
C ALA A 53 -16.66 -0.87 -6.63
N ALA A 54 -16.12 -0.39 -5.50
CA ALA A 54 -16.00 1.04 -5.20
C ALA A 54 -14.67 1.65 -5.67
N GLN A 55 -13.71 0.83 -6.10
CA GLN A 55 -12.40 1.29 -6.55
C GLN A 55 -12.44 1.71 -8.02
N THR A 56 -11.64 2.72 -8.37
CA THR A 56 -11.33 3.00 -9.76
C THR A 56 -10.62 1.80 -10.39
N LYS A 57 -10.74 1.63 -11.71
CA LYS A 57 -10.16 0.47 -12.40
C LYS A 57 -8.65 0.37 -12.20
N ILE A 58 -7.95 1.52 -12.23
CA ILE A 58 -6.50 1.58 -12.03
C ILE A 58 -6.10 1.11 -10.63
N ILE A 59 -6.76 1.60 -9.57
CA ILE A 59 -6.46 1.20 -8.19
C ILE A 59 -6.81 -0.27 -7.95
N LYS A 60 -7.90 -0.76 -8.52
CA LYS A 60 -8.28 -2.18 -8.44
C LYS A 60 -7.23 -3.09 -9.08
N LYS A 61 -6.69 -2.69 -10.23
CA LYS A 61 -5.67 -3.47 -10.96
C LYS A 61 -4.34 -3.48 -10.21
N LEU A 62 -3.87 -2.31 -9.77
CA LEU A 62 -2.57 -2.15 -9.10
C LEU A 62 -2.58 -2.63 -7.65
N GLY A 63 -3.66 -2.39 -6.92
CA GLY A 63 -3.76 -2.74 -5.50
C GLY A 63 -3.69 -4.24 -5.21
N GLY A 64 -4.05 -5.08 -6.18
CA GLY A 64 -3.99 -6.55 -6.03
C GLY A 64 -2.56 -7.05 -5.79
N GLY A 65 -1.59 -6.57 -6.56
CA GLY A 65 -0.17 -6.94 -6.43
C GLY A 65 0.41 -6.54 -5.08
N VAL A 66 0.19 -5.31 -4.66
CA VAL A 66 0.69 -4.81 -3.37
C VAL A 66 0.05 -5.55 -2.20
N ARG A 67 -1.26 -5.83 -2.27
CA ARG A 67 -1.95 -6.61 -1.23
C ARG A 67 -1.36 -8.00 -1.07
N LEU A 68 -1.03 -8.66 -2.16
CA LEU A 68 -0.37 -9.97 -2.16
C LEU A 68 1.02 -9.88 -1.54
N ALA A 69 1.83 -8.89 -1.94
CA ALA A 69 3.17 -8.67 -1.39
C ALA A 69 3.14 -8.42 0.12
N LEU A 70 2.20 -7.62 0.61
CA LEU A 70 2.02 -7.35 2.04
C LEU A 70 1.57 -8.59 2.82
N ALA A 71 0.71 -9.44 2.25
CA ALA A 71 0.28 -10.69 2.87
C ALA A 71 1.45 -11.67 2.99
N GLN A 72 2.20 -11.88 1.91
CA GLN A 72 3.41 -12.72 1.90
C GLN A 72 4.47 -12.22 2.88
N TYR A 73 4.69 -10.90 2.92
CA TYR A 73 5.63 -10.30 3.87
C TYR A 73 5.28 -10.63 5.32
N ARG A 74 4.00 -10.53 5.71
CA ARG A 74 3.57 -10.84 7.09
C ARG A 74 3.83 -12.30 7.46
N GLU A 75 3.53 -13.23 6.56
CA GLU A 75 3.79 -14.64 6.76
C GLU A 75 5.29 -14.91 6.90
N LEU A 76 6.10 -14.39 5.98
CA LEU A 76 7.55 -14.59 5.99
C LEU A 76 8.24 -13.87 7.15
N ALA A 77 7.79 -12.68 7.54
CA ALA A 77 8.36 -11.94 8.67
C ALA A 77 8.20 -12.69 10.00
N ALA A 78 7.10 -13.41 10.19
CA ALA A 78 6.89 -14.25 11.36
C ALA A 78 7.91 -15.42 11.42
N PHE A 79 8.30 -15.97 10.27
CA PHE A 79 9.26 -17.07 10.18
C PHE A 79 10.72 -16.59 10.15
N SER A 80 10.99 -15.39 9.64
CA SER A 80 12.36 -14.87 9.48
C SER A 80 13.11 -14.71 10.81
N GLN A 81 12.39 -14.57 11.92
CA GLN A 81 12.98 -14.49 13.26
C GLN A 81 13.61 -15.83 13.70
N PHE A 82 13.24 -16.94 13.06
CA PHE A 82 13.67 -18.29 13.43
C PHE A 82 14.58 -18.96 12.40
N ALA A 83 14.72 -18.37 11.21
CA ALA A 83 15.48 -18.96 10.11
C ALA A 83 16.84 -18.26 9.94
N SER A 84 17.93 -18.98 10.28
CA SER A 84 19.29 -18.48 10.09
C SER A 84 19.74 -18.42 8.61
N ASP A 85 19.09 -19.19 7.72
CA ASP A 85 19.43 -19.27 6.30
C ASP A 85 18.16 -19.17 5.44
N LEU A 86 17.80 -17.95 5.05
CA LEU A 86 16.77 -17.73 4.05
C LEU A 86 17.37 -17.83 2.65
N ASP A 87 16.69 -18.57 1.77
CA ASP A 87 17.03 -18.58 0.35
C ASP A 87 16.89 -17.19 -0.27
N GLU A 88 17.60 -16.96 -1.38
CA GLU A 88 17.64 -15.63 -2.03
C GLU A 88 16.26 -15.15 -2.47
N ALA A 89 15.40 -16.06 -2.93
CA ALA A 89 14.04 -15.72 -3.37
C ALA A 89 13.18 -15.21 -2.21
N THR A 90 13.22 -15.90 -1.07
CA THR A 90 12.52 -15.52 0.16
C THR A 90 13.02 -14.18 0.70
N ARG A 91 14.35 -13.96 0.66
CA ARG A 91 14.93 -12.68 1.08
C ARG A 91 14.44 -11.52 0.20
N LYS A 92 14.43 -11.67 -1.12
CA LYS A 92 13.88 -10.66 -2.04
C LYS A 92 12.40 -10.35 -1.79
N GLN A 93 11.59 -11.37 -1.49
CA GLN A 93 10.20 -11.18 -1.14
C GLN A 93 10.03 -10.39 0.18
N LEU A 94 10.86 -10.68 1.19
CA LEU A 94 10.87 -9.93 2.44
C LEU A 94 11.26 -8.47 2.23
N GLU A 95 12.33 -8.21 1.48
CA GLU A 95 12.79 -6.86 1.17
C GLU A 95 11.74 -6.07 0.40
N ARG A 96 11.11 -6.68 -0.60
CA ARG A 96 10.01 -6.07 -1.36
C ARG A 96 8.81 -5.76 -0.47
N GLY A 97 8.45 -6.66 0.42
CA GLY A 97 7.38 -6.46 1.39
C GLY A 97 7.68 -5.35 2.40
N GLN A 98 8.94 -5.20 2.83
CA GLN A 98 9.37 -4.09 3.69
C GLN A 98 9.20 -2.75 2.97
N ARG A 99 9.67 -2.65 1.72
CA ARG A 99 9.53 -1.43 0.91
C ARG A 99 8.06 -1.09 0.65
N ALA A 100 7.24 -2.10 0.35
CA ALA A 100 5.79 -1.92 0.21
C ALA A 100 5.15 -1.42 1.51
N THR A 101 5.58 -1.94 2.67
CA THR A 101 5.08 -1.49 3.98
C THR A 101 5.50 -0.05 4.26
N GLU A 102 6.73 0.33 3.91
CA GLU A 102 7.22 1.70 4.08
C GLU A 102 6.45 2.67 3.18
N LEU A 103 6.20 2.29 1.92
CA LEU A 103 5.42 3.08 0.98
C LEU A 103 3.96 3.30 1.43
N MET A 104 3.38 2.34 2.19
CA MET A 104 2.01 2.48 2.72
C MET A 104 1.91 3.46 3.90
N LYS A 105 3.01 3.95 4.43
CA LYS A 105 2.99 4.99 5.45
C LYS A 105 2.55 6.31 4.84
N GLN A 106 1.66 7.01 5.53
CA GLN A 106 1.07 8.26 5.05
C GLN A 106 1.16 9.32 6.15
N LYS A 107 1.53 10.53 5.77
CA LYS A 107 1.53 11.67 6.69
C LYS A 107 0.10 12.05 7.06
N GLN A 108 -0.08 12.54 8.28
CA GLN A 108 -1.38 13.03 8.74
C GLN A 108 -1.84 14.21 7.89
N TYR A 109 -3.11 14.25 7.54
CA TYR A 109 -3.73 15.30 6.71
C TYR A 109 -3.09 15.48 5.31
N SER A 110 -2.48 14.43 4.76
CA SER A 110 -1.87 14.45 3.44
C SER A 110 -2.52 13.39 2.54
N PRO A 111 -3.74 13.63 2.05
CA PRO A 111 -4.39 12.70 1.12
C PRO A 111 -3.67 12.71 -0.23
N LEU A 112 -3.56 11.55 -0.86
CA LEU A 112 -3.02 11.39 -2.19
C LEU A 112 -4.15 11.39 -3.23
N SER A 113 -3.88 11.93 -4.41
CA SER A 113 -4.79 11.79 -5.56
C SER A 113 -4.81 10.34 -6.06
N VAL A 114 -5.80 9.98 -6.88
CA VAL A 114 -5.85 8.65 -7.52
C VAL A 114 -4.62 8.42 -8.38
N ALA A 115 -4.14 9.42 -9.09
CA ALA A 115 -2.95 9.34 -9.89
C ALA A 115 -1.69 9.15 -9.05
N ASP A 116 -1.49 9.95 -7.97
CA ASP A 116 -0.33 9.78 -7.08
C ASP A 116 -0.31 8.36 -6.48
N MET A 117 -1.46 7.86 -5.99
CA MET A 117 -1.57 6.48 -5.50
C MET A 117 -1.22 5.44 -6.57
N ALA A 118 -1.68 5.67 -7.81
CA ALA A 118 -1.41 4.74 -8.92
C ALA A 118 0.09 4.69 -9.25
N PHE A 119 0.80 5.82 -9.25
CA PHE A 119 2.23 5.88 -9.47
C PHE A 119 2.99 5.11 -8.39
N SER A 120 2.67 5.35 -7.11
CA SER A 120 3.30 4.63 -5.99
C SER A 120 3.07 3.12 -6.08
N LEU A 121 1.82 2.68 -6.30
CA LEU A 121 1.48 1.26 -6.42
C LEU A 121 2.14 0.60 -7.64
N TYR A 122 2.22 1.31 -8.76
CA TYR A 122 2.88 0.83 -9.96
C TYR A 122 4.37 0.62 -9.73
N ALA A 123 5.04 1.58 -9.10
CA ALA A 123 6.46 1.48 -8.79
C ALA A 123 6.82 0.24 -7.95
N VAL A 124 5.97 -0.12 -6.97
CA VAL A 124 6.13 -1.36 -6.18
C VAL A 124 5.93 -2.60 -7.05
N ASN A 125 4.87 -2.61 -7.86
CA ASN A 125 4.51 -3.79 -8.64
C ASN A 125 5.57 -4.14 -9.70
N GLU A 126 6.11 -3.11 -10.36
CA GLU A 126 7.13 -3.29 -11.41
C GLU A 126 8.56 -3.41 -10.86
N GLY A 127 8.76 -3.29 -9.53
CA GLY A 127 10.05 -3.50 -8.90
C GLY A 127 10.99 -2.30 -8.94
N TYR A 128 10.51 -1.10 -9.29
CA TYR A 128 11.34 0.13 -9.30
C TYR A 128 11.86 0.54 -7.91
N LEU A 129 11.35 -0.08 -6.86
CA LEU A 129 11.83 0.12 -5.50
C LEU A 129 12.84 -0.95 -5.05
N ASP A 130 13.11 -1.98 -5.86
CA ASP A 130 13.89 -3.13 -5.43
C ASP A 130 15.35 -2.75 -5.07
N ASP A 131 15.90 -1.72 -5.72
CA ASP A 131 17.26 -1.20 -5.46
C ASP A 131 17.26 0.02 -4.50
N VAL A 132 16.09 0.44 -4.00
CA VAL A 132 15.99 1.59 -3.09
C VAL A 132 16.11 1.13 -1.63
N ASP A 133 16.95 1.81 -0.86
CA ASP A 133 17.03 1.59 0.58
C ASP A 133 15.68 1.84 1.26
N VAL A 134 15.26 0.98 2.18
CA VAL A 134 13.96 1.08 2.88
C VAL A 134 13.75 2.47 3.50
N VAL A 135 14.80 3.05 4.09
CA VAL A 135 14.73 4.38 4.73
C VAL A 135 14.54 5.52 3.73
N LYS A 136 14.83 5.31 2.44
CA LYS A 136 14.71 6.29 1.37
C LYS A 136 13.42 6.14 0.54
N VAL A 137 12.60 5.15 0.83
CA VAL A 137 11.36 4.89 0.08
C VAL A 137 10.43 6.11 0.07
N GLY A 138 10.29 6.79 1.21
CA GLY A 138 9.46 8.00 1.29
C GLY A 138 10.01 9.18 0.47
N ASP A 139 11.33 9.34 0.42
CA ASP A 139 11.99 10.38 -0.38
C ASP A 139 11.86 10.06 -1.88
N TYR A 140 12.01 8.79 -2.24
CA TYR A 140 11.78 8.31 -3.61
C TYR A 140 10.34 8.57 -4.05
N GLU A 141 9.35 8.24 -3.22
CA GLU A 141 7.93 8.50 -3.52
C GLU A 141 7.67 9.99 -3.76
N ALA A 142 8.19 10.86 -2.89
CA ALA A 142 8.05 12.31 -3.05
C ALA A 142 8.67 12.79 -4.37
N ALA A 143 9.89 12.35 -4.68
CA ALA A 143 10.56 12.68 -5.93
C ALA A 143 9.81 12.16 -7.17
N LEU A 144 9.26 10.95 -7.11
CA LEU A 144 8.43 10.36 -8.16
C LEU A 144 7.19 11.20 -8.43
N HIS A 145 6.48 11.62 -7.38
CA HIS A 145 5.29 12.46 -7.52
C HIS A 145 5.63 13.86 -8.08
N ASP A 146 6.71 14.47 -7.62
CA ASP A 146 7.16 15.78 -8.13
C ASP A 146 7.61 15.70 -9.59
N TYR A 147 8.31 14.63 -9.96
CA TYR A 147 8.67 14.37 -11.34
C TYR A 147 7.44 14.19 -12.23
N ALA A 148 6.48 13.38 -11.80
CA ALA A 148 5.24 13.14 -12.52
C ALA A 148 4.43 14.44 -12.72
N LYS A 149 4.33 15.29 -11.71
CA LYS A 149 3.68 16.60 -11.80
C LYS A 149 4.35 17.52 -12.82
N SER A 150 5.68 17.47 -12.89
CA SER A 150 6.45 18.33 -13.78
C SER A 150 6.49 17.85 -15.23
N ASN A 151 6.49 16.54 -15.45
CA ASN A 151 6.76 15.95 -16.77
C ASN A 151 5.60 15.18 -17.37
N ALA A 152 4.59 14.83 -16.57
CA ALA A 152 3.46 13.99 -17.00
C ALA A 152 2.11 14.51 -16.47
N SER A 153 1.94 15.84 -16.38
CA SER A 153 0.72 16.46 -15.84
C SER A 153 -0.55 16.03 -16.58
N GLU A 154 -0.53 15.93 -17.90
CA GLU A 154 -1.66 15.47 -18.71
C GLU A 154 -2.08 14.04 -18.37
N LEU A 155 -1.09 13.17 -18.08
CA LEU A 155 -1.34 11.80 -17.66
C LEU A 155 -1.99 11.75 -16.26
N LEU A 156 -1.50 12.56 -15.32
CA LEU A 156 -2.08 12.69 -13.99
C LEU A 156 -3.55 13.14 -14.07
N ASP A 157 -3.85 14.14 -14.89
CA ASP A 157 -5.19 14.64 -15.08
C ASP A 157 -6.12 13.59 -15.73
N THR A 158 -5.58 12.85 -16.70
CA THR A 158 -6.30 11.74 -17.35
C THR A 158 -6.64 10.65 -16.34
N ILE A 159 -5.69 10.24 -15.51
CA ILE A 159 -5.92 9.20 -14.48
C ILE A 159 -6.92 9.70 -13.43
N ASN A 160 -6.77 10.92 -12.95
CA ASN A 160 -7.66 11.48 -11.93
C ASN A 160 -9.10 11.63 -12.44
N THR A 161 -9.28 11.88 -13.75
CA THR A 161 -10.61 12.08 -14.37
C THR A 161 -11.25 10.74 -14.75
N SER A 162 -10.52 9.85 -15.39
CA SER A 162 -11.06 8.59 -15.92
C SER A 162 -11.03 7.46 -14.91
N GLY A 163 -10.04 7.43 -14.03
CA GLY A 163 -9.76 6.29 -13.14
C GLY A 163 -9.38 5.00 -13.90
N ASP A 164 -9.10 5.09 -15.19
CA ASP A 164 -8.79 3.94 -16.04
C ASP A 164 -7.29 3.64 -16.07
N PHE A 165 -6.98 2.37 -16.34
CA PHE A 165 -5.65 1.89 -16.63
C PHE A 165 -5.59 1.52 -18.11
N SER A 166 -5.08 2.42 -18.94
CA SER A 166 -4.88 2.19 -20.36
C SER A 166 -3.44 1.81 -20.68
N ASP A 167 -3.20 1.22 -21.86
CA ASP A 167 -1.85 0.90 -22.32
C ASP A 167 -0.96 2.15 -22.45
N ALA A 168 -1.55 3.32 -22.71
CA ALA A 168 -0.86 4.60 -22.71
C ALA A 168 -0.29 4.94 -21.32
N VAL A 169 -1.04 4.65 -20.26
CA VAL A 169 -0.58 4.83 -18.87
C VAL A 169 0.60 3.91 -18.57
N SER A 170 0.52 2.65 -19.00
CA SER A 170 1.59 1.66 -18.83
C SER A 170 2.86 2.03 -19.60
N TYR A 171 2.71 2.53 -20.82
CA TYR A 171 3.84 2.84 -21.69
C TYR A 171 4.62 4.09 -21.28
N THR A 172 3.95 5.11 -20.75
CA THR A 172 4.58 6.36 -20.30
C THR A 172 5.48 6.14 -19.07
N HIS A 173 5.21 5.11 -18.27
CA HIS A 173 6.05 4.74 -17.11
C HIS A 173 7.37 4.06 -17.49
N LEU A 174 7.42 3.37 -18.64
CA LEU A 174 8.64 2.66 -19.09
C LEU A 174 9.76 3.60 -19.57
N THR A 175 9.50 4.90 -19.67
CA THR A 175 10.45 5.89 -20.17
C THR A 175 10.94 6.87 -19.10
N LEU A 176 10.68 6.61 -17.81
CA LEU A 176 11.30 7.39 -16.75
C LEU A 176 12.81 7.13 -16.77
N PRO A 177 13.66 8.16 -16.93
CA PRO A 177 15.10 7.94 -16.89
C PRO A 177 15.50 7.39 -15.53
N THR A 178 16.12 6.22 -15.51
CA THR A 178 16.92 5.77 -14.38
C THR A 178 18.02 6.82 -14.18
N THR A 179 17.90 7.60 -13.15
CA THR A 179 18.98 8.52 -12.76
C THR A 179 20.14 7.65 -12.25
N ASP A 180 21.25 7.68 -12.99
CA ASP A 180 22.58 7.23 -12.55
C ASP A 180 23.00 7.95 -11.26
#